data_d2941539968b9dc3ac81c56dff2eabd4
#
_entry.id   d2941539968b9dc3ac81c56dff2eabd4
#
_cell.length_a   1.000
_cell.length_b   1.000
_cell.length_c   1.000
_cell.angle_alpha   90.00
_cell.angle_beta   90.00
_cell.angle_gamma   90.00
#
_symmetry.space_group_name_H-M   'P 1'
#
loop_
_entity.id
_entity.type
_entity.pdbx_description
1 polymer ?
#
loop_
_entity_poly.entity_id
_entity_poly.type
_entity_poly.pdbx_seq_one_letter_code
_entity_poly.pdbx_strand_id
1 'polypeptide(L)'
;LGSEASALCSETAGYGLIDDVTPKARIGPIAQAAGMALTQRLQIRHSQALVMTPQLMQAIKLLQLSNLDLTAYVEAELERNPLLERDADGSTNLVAGNPESAHPANGLAPGAEPVAQDESEPRGDAGDDASLEEAAPARRGLADVPAGYSEWTGGGASGSRDGGDYNLEAFISAEPTLPEWLREQVALAITDPVQRMIGHYLVGLVDEAGYLTGDLPTAADKLGTGIAEIEAVLAILQTFEPAGICARDLGECLAIQLKDRNRYDPAMAALIGRLDLVARRDFAALKKICRVGDDDLADMIAEIRRLNPKPGLAFGSALVAPIVPDVFVRPAPDGAWLVELNSDTLPKVLVNQIYYAKVSALARRDNEKSYLADCLQNATWLVRALDQRARTILKVANEIVRQQDAFFAHGVEHLRPLNLKTVAEAIGMHESTVSRVTANKYMATSRGIFELKYFFTSAIAGAHGGEAHSAEAVRHRIRQLIEAEGASGILSDDTIVERLREAGIDIARRTVAKYREAMRIPSSVQRRREKQATVAT
;
A
#
# COMPACT_ATOMS: atom_id res chain seq x y z
N LEU A 1 10.25 -35.16 -41.01
CA LEU A 1 10.31 -36.57 -40.61
C LEU A 1 10.02 -36.68 -39.13
N GLY A 2 8.91 -36.97 -38.75
CA GLY A 2 8.07 -38.14 -38.51
C GLY A 2 7.59 -37.95 -37.09
N SER A 3 6.31 -37.73 -36.88
CA SER A 3 5.19 -38.66 -36.68
C SER A 3 5.26 -39.47 -35.38
N GLU A 4 4.12 -39.41 -34.77
CA GLU A 4 3.27 -40.38 -34.08
C GLU A 4 3.03 -40.01 -32.63
N ALA A 5 1.83 -39.62 -32.30
CA ALA A 5 0.58 -40.36 -32.17
C ALA A 5 0.33 -40.86 -30.76
N SER A 6 -0.71 -40.31 -30.18
CA SER A 6 -1.85 -40.98 -29.58
C SER A 6 -1.63 -42.10 -28.58
N ALA A 7 -2.16 -41.94 -27.38
CA ALA A 7 -2.99 -42.98 -26.75
C ALA A 7 -3.86 -42.42 -25.62
N LEU A 8 -5.11 -42.48 -25.85
CA LEU A 8 -6.24 -42.55 -24.94
C LEU A 8 -6.04 -43.72 -23.93
N CYS A 9 -6.41 -43.49 -22.69
CA CYS A 9 -6.99 -44.54 -21.86
C CYS A 9 -8.01 -43.96 -20.90
N SER A 10 -9.24 -44.22 -21.24
CA SER A 10 -10.41 -44.22 -20.39
C SER A 10 -10.37 -45.42 -19.48
N GLU A 11 -10.67 -45.29 -18.21
CA GLU A 11 -11.17 -46.38 -17.40
C GLU A 11 -12.34 -45.95 -16.53
N THR A 12 -13.41 -46.56 -16.84
CA THR A 12 -14.77 -46.61 -16.33
C THR A 12 -14.85 -47.31 -14.95
N ALA A 13 -15.67 -46.75 -14.12
CA ALA A 13 -16.72 -47.29 -13.26
C ALA A 13 -16.60 -48.75 -12.80
N GLY A 14 -16.66 -48.92 -11.49
CA GLY A 14 -17.06 -50.15 -10.82
C GLY A 14 -18.32 -49.91 -9.99
N TYR A 15 -19.45 -50.34 -10.50
CA TYR A 15 -20.72 -50.52 -9.76
C TYR A 15 -20.62 -51.86 -9.00
N GLY A 16 -20.73 -51.80 -7.67
CA GLY A 16 -20.96 -52.97 -6.83
C GLY A 16 -22.44 -53.11 -6.48
N LEU A 17 -23.07 -54.10 -7.09
CA LEU A 17 -24.37 -54.66 -6.65
C LEU A 17 -24.19 -55.42 -5.31
N ILE A 18 -25.09 -55.20 -4.39
CA ILE A 18 -25.31 -56.08 -3.25
C ILE A 18 -26.81 -56.44 -3.19
N ASP A 19 -26.98 -57.71 -3.12
CA ASP A 19 -28.12 -58.57 -3.20
C ASP A 19 -29.33 -58.27 -2.34
N ASP A 20 -30.43 -58.59 -2.98
CA ASP A 20 -31.76 -59.01 -2.58
C ASP A 20 -31.81 -59.89 -1.29
N VAL A 21 -32.58 -59.47 -0.30
CA VAL A 21 -33.15 -60.35 0.72
C VAL A 21 -34.59 -59.99 0.98
N THR A 22 -35.47 -60.71 0.33
CA THR A 22 -36.89 -60.78 0.69
C THR A 22 -37.11 -61.68 1.92
N PRO A 23 -38.03 -61.34 2.82
CA PRO A 23 -38.77 -62.38 3.52
C PRO A 23 -40.29 -62.29 3.31
N LYS A 24 -40.79 -63.46 3.03
CA LYS A 24 -42.11 -64.01 2.88
C LYS A 24 -43.22 -63.34 3.74
N ALA A 25 -44.33 -63.16 3.02
CA ALA A 25 -45.63 -62.83 3.52
C ALA A 25 -46.20 -63.88 4.51
N ARG A 26 -46.83 -63.41 5.58
CA ARG A 26 -47.89 -64.10 6.27
C ARG A 26 -49.17 -63.27 6.25
N ILE A 27 -50.19 -63.90 5.68
CA ILE A 27 -51.55 -63.42 5.57
C ILE A 27 -52.27 -63.66 6.93
N GLY A 28 -52.98 -62.67 7.42
CA GLY A 28 -53.98 -62.79 8.49
C GLY A 28 -54.81 -61.50 8.61
N PRO A 29 -56.07 -61.52 9.07
CA PRO A 29 -57.17 -61.00 8.25
C PRO A 29 -57.67 -59.60 8.64
N ILE A 30 -58.29 -58.97 7.68
CA ILE A 30 -59.39 -58.00 7.61
C ILE A 30 -59.79 -57.37 8.98
N ALA A 31 -59.57 -56.06 9.12
CA ALA A 31 -60.39 -55.18 9.99
C ALA A 31 -60.52 -53.78 9.32
N GLN A 32 -61.73 -53.54 8.96
CA GLN A 32 -62.49 -52.27 8.84
C GLN A 32 -61.82 -50.96 8.53
N ALA A 33 -62.31 -50.37 7.48
CA ALA A 33 -62.16 -49.02 7.01
C ALA A 33 -62.48 -47.97 8.07
N ALA A 34 -61.44 -47.13 8.38
CA ALA A 34 -61.66 -45.81 8.93
C ALA A 34 -61.05 -44.82 7.93
N GLY A 35 -61.89 -44.00 7.31
CA GLY A 35 -61.47 -42.94 6.37
C GLY A 35 -60.55 -41.94 7.01
N MET A 36 -59.28 -42.00 6.65
CA MET A 36 -58.34 -40.90 6.92
C MET A 36 -58.42 -39.90 5.78
N ALA A 37 -59.07 -38.77 6.04
CA ALA A 37 -59.00 -37.61 5.20
C ALA A 37 -57.54 -37.12 5.18
N LEU A 38 -56.86 -37.24 4.03
CA LEU A 38 -55.58 -36.65 3.74
C LEU A 38 -55.74 -35.12 3.69
N THR A 39 -55.54 -34.44 4.82
CA THR A 39 -55.34 -32.99 4.83
C THR A 39 -53.99 -32.70 4.24
N GLN A 40 -53.93 -32.30 2.94
CA GLN A 40 -52.78 -31.70 2.33
C GLN A 40 -52.47 -30.37 3.06
N ARG A 41 -51.48 -30.36 3.95
CA ARG A 41 -50.92 -29.15 4.50
C ARG A 41 -50.00 -28.53 3.44
N LEU A 42 -50.49 -27.51 2.75
CA LEU A 42 -49.66 -26.66 1.90
C LEU A 42 -48.64 -25.94 2.81
N GLN A 43 -47.42 -26.44 2.87
CA GLN A 43 -46.27 -25.69 3.41
C GLN A 43 -45.77 -24.76 2.32
N ILE A 44 -46.23 -23.51 2.33
CA ILE A 44 -45.64 -22.45 1.54
C ILE A 44 -44.26 -22.17 2.11
N ARG A 45 -43.22 -22.77 1.52
CA ARG A 45 -41.85 -22.35 1.75
C ARG A 45 -41.65 -21.03 0.99
N HIS A 46 -41.77 -19.92 1.71
CA HIS A 46 -41.24 -18.65 1.19
C HIS A 46 -39.71 -18.78 1.13
N SER A 47 -39.19 -19.18 0.00
CA SER A 47 -37.79 -18.94 -0.34
C SER A 47 -37.67 -17.45 -0.69
N GLN A 48 -37.32 -16.62 0.27
CA GLN A 48 -36.88 -15.27 0.00
C GLN A 48 -35.53 -15.37 -0.73
N ALA A 49 -35.55 -15.42 -2.05
CA ALA A 49 -34.38 -15.14 -2.86
C ALA A 49 -34.05 -13.66 -2.66
N LEU A 50 -32.94 -13.37 -1.99
CA LEU A 50 -32.39 -12.02 -1.87
C LEU A 50 -32.04 -11.54 -3.29
N VAL A 51 -32.96 -10.85 -3.94
CA VAL A 51 -32.69 -10.16 -5.21
C VAL A 51 -31.81 -8.97 -4.88
N MET A 52 -30.51 -9.07 -5.22
CA MET A 52 -29.56 -7.97 -5.03
C MET A 52 -29.97 -6.81 -5.95
N THR A 53 -30.38 -5.70 -5.34
CA THR A 53 -30.68 -4.47 -6.11
C THR A 53 -29.40 -3.89 -6.71
N PRO A 54 -29.45 -3.23 -7.88
CA PRO A 54 -28.30 -2.58 -8.49
C PRO A 54 -27.58 -1.60 -7.54
N GLN A 55 -28.34 -0.87 -6.73
CA GLN A 55 -27.81 0.06 -5.73
C GLN A 55 -26.99 -0.65 -4.64
N LEU A 56 -27.41 -1.84 -4.19
CA LEU A 56 -26.64 -2.63 -3.23
C LEU A 56 -25.32 -3.12 -3.83
N MET A 57 -25.33 -3.53 -5.09
CA MET A 57 -24.11 -3.91 -5.83
C MET A 57 -23.13 -2.75 -5.94
N GLN A 58 -23.62 -1.55 -6.26
CA GLN A 58 -22.80 -0.34 -6.32
C GLN A 58 -22.23 0.04 -4.95
N ALA A 59 -23.04 -0.03 -3.87
CA ALA A 59 -22.57 0.23 -2.52
C ALA A 59 -21.44 -0.73 -2.10
N ILE A 60 -21.56 -2.00 -2.44
CA ILE A 60 -20.52 -3.01 -2.20
C ILE A 60 -19.25 -2.68 -3.00
N LYS A 61 -19.38 -2.26 -4.27
CA LYS A 61 -18.26 -1.85 -5.11
C LYS A 61 -17.54 -0.63 -4.51
N LEU A 62 -18.30 0.38 -4.06
CA LEU A 62 -17.76 1.57 -3.41
C LEU A 62 -16.91 1.25 -2.17
N LEU A 63 -17.24 0.21 -1.39
CA LEU A 63 -16.43 -0.20 -0.23
C LEU A 63 -15.05 -0.74 -0.63
N GLN A 64 -14.91 -1.33 -1.81
CA GLN A 64 -13.68 -1.97 -2.28
C GLN A 64 -12.71 -1.01 -2.99
N LEU A 65 -13.22 0.08 -3.56
CA LEU A 65 -12.41 1.02 -4.34
C LEU A 65 -11.28 1.62 -3.49
N SER A 66 -10.12 1.80 -4.12
CA SER A 66 -9.04 2.62 -3.57
C SER A 66 -9.45 4.10 -3.54
N ASN A 67 -8.63 4.96 -2.94
CA ASN A 67 -8.94 6.40 -2.91
C ASN A 67 -8.90 7.01 -4.32
N LEU A 68 -7.93 6.61 -5.15
CA LEU A 68 -7.81 7.09 -6.53
C LEU A 68 -8.99 6.63 -7.39
N ASP A 69 -9.36 5.35 -7.29
CA ASP A 69 -10.52 4.83 -8.02
C ASP A 69 -11.83 5.47 -7.55
N LEU A 70 -11.92 5.80 -6.26
CA LEU A 70 -13.09 6.46 -5.69
C LEU A 70 -13.23 7.89 -6.20
N THR A 71 -12.13 8.65 -6.25
CA THR A 71 -12.14 10.01 -6.80
C THR A 71 -12.54 10.01 -8.27
N ALA A 72 -11.97 9.12 -9.09
CA ALA A 72 -12.33 8.96 -10.49
C ALA A 72 -13.81 8.56 -10.67
N TYR A 73 -14.32 7.65 -9.82
CA TYR A 73 -15.74 7.29 -9.84
C TYR A 73 -16.65 8.45 -9.51
N VAL A 74 -16.31 9.23 -8.48
CA VAL A 74 -17.09 10.40 -8.05
C VAL A 74 -17.04 11.50 -9.12
N GLU A 75 -15.92 11.74 -9.76
CA GLU A 75 -15.79 12.69 -10.87
C GLU A 75 -16.69 12.30 -12.05
N ALA A 76 -16.70 11.03 -12.42
CA ALA A 76 -17.60 10.54 -13.46
C ALA A 76 -19.11 10.69 -13.10
N GLU A 77 -19.47 10.57 -11.82
CA GLU A 77 -20.85 10.79 -11.37
C GLU A 77 -21.17 12.30 -11.27
N LEU A 78 -20.23 13.17 -10.94
CA LEU A 78 -20.39 14.64 -11.00
C LEU A 78 -20.66 15.13 -12.42
N GLU A 79 -19.99 14.56 -13.42
CA GLU A 79 -20.23 14.89 -14.83
C GLU A 79 -21.63 14.46 -15.30
N ARG A 80 -22.14 13.32 -14.80
CA ARG A 80 -23.44 12.76 -15.19
C ARG A 80 -24.62 13.42 -14.49
N ASN A 81 -24.43 13.87 -13.25
CA ASN A 81 -25.51 14.35 -12.42
C ASN A 81 -25.34 15.84 -12.07
N PRO A 82 -26.11 16.73 -12.69
CA PRO A 82 -25.98 18.19 -12.50
C PRO A 82 -26.41 18.67 -11.11
N LEU A 83 -26.94 17.79 -10.25
CA LEU A 83 -27.36 18.13 -8.89
C LEU A 83 -26.24 17.88 -7.87
N LEU A 84 -25.13 17.28 -8.28
CA LEU A 84 -23.95 17.06 -7.43
C LEU A 84 -22.96 18.21 -7.57
N GLU A 85 -22.43 18.67 -6.46
CA GLU A 85 -21.39 19.69 -6.39
C GLU A 85 -20.24 19.18 -5.52
N ARG A 86 -19.00 19.60 -5.86
CA ARG A 86 -17.84 19.36 -5.02
C ARG A 86 -17.79 20.46 -3.97
N ASP A 87 -17.63 20.09 -2.71
CA ASP A 87 -17.35 21.02 -1.63
C ASP A 87 -15.91 21.54 -1.77
N ALA A 88 -15.75 22.62 -2.53
CA ALA A 88 -14.44 23.19 -2.85
C ALA A 88 -13.84 23.99 -1.69
N ASP A 89 -14.70 24.45 -0.76
CA ASP A 89 -14.30 25.20 0.42
C ASP A 89 -14.93 24.59 1.66
N GLY A 90 -14.11 24.26 2.65
CA GLY A 90 -14.54 23.78 3.96
C GLY A 90 -15.38 24.79 4.77
N SER A 91 -16.30 25.51 4.13
CA SER A 91 -17.30 26.32 4.80
C SER A 91 -18.42 25.42 5.29
N THR A 92 -18.26 24.96 6.52
CA THR A 92 -19.27 24.32 7.35
C THR A 92 -20.46 25.25 7.53
N ASN A 93 -21.39 25.26 6.60
CA ASN A 93 -22.76 25.59 6.90
C ASN A 93 -23.47 24.31 7.34
N LEU A 94 -23.19 23.89 8.55
CA LEU A 94 -24.01 22.95 9.29
C LEU A 94 -25.37 23.58 9.54
N VAL A 95 -26.27 23.50 8.57
CA VAL A 95 -27.70 23.55 8.88
C VAL A 95 -28.02 22.23 9.55
N ALA A 96 -27.95 22.23 10.87
CA ALA A 96 -28.49 21.17 11.70
C ALA A 96 -30.02 21.15 11.52
N GLY A 97 -30.47 20.44 10.52
CA GLY A 97 -31.84 20.00 10.35
C GLY A 97 -31.98 18.62 10.96
N ASN A 98 -32.30 18.61 12.22
CA ASN A 98 -32.71 17.39 12.94
C ASN A 98 -34.09 16.94 12.41
N PRO A 99 -34.25 15.78 11.81
CA PRO A 99 -35.55 15.17 11.65
C PRO A 99 -35.69 14.08 12.72
N GLU A 100 -35.98 14.50 13.93
CA GLU A 100 -36.44 13.57 14.94
C GLU A 100 -37.96 13.43 14.86
N SER A 101 -38.36 12.19 14.63
CA SER A 101 -39.60 11.55 15.03
C SER A 101 -40.95 12.13 14.59
N ALA A 102 -41.55 11.49 13.62
CA ALA A 102 -43.01 11.36 13.53
C ALA A 102 -43.40 9.89 13.59
N HIS A 103 -43.70 9.39 14.80
CA HIS A 103 -44.59 8.27 14.98
C HIS A 103 -45.93 8.77 15.43
N PRO A 104 -47.06 8.36 14.86
CA PRO A 104 -48.38 8.69 15.36
C PRO A 104 -48.76 7.72 16.47
N ALA A 105 -48.94 8.23 17.67
CA ALA A 105 -49.64 7.48 18.75
C ALA A 105 -50.99 8.12 19.01
N ASN A 106 -52.00 7.35 18.85
CA ASN A 106 -53.39 7.60 19.09
C ASN A 106 -53.71 7.48 20.60
N GLY A 107 -54.50 8.43 21.17
CA GLY A 107 -55.45 8.09 22.20
C GLY A 107 -55.35 8.73 23.60
N LEU A 108 -56.31 9.59 23.88
CA LEU A 108 -57.01 9.95 25.13
C LEU A 108 -56.34 10.82 26.21
N ALA A 109 -56.89 12.01 26.32
CA ALA A 109 -56.93 12.90 27.48
C ALA A 109 -57.86 12.34 28.61
N PRO A 110 -58.10 12.95 29.83
CA PRO A 110 -57.88 14.34 30.21
C PRO A 110 -57.44 14.58 31.69
N GLY A 111 -57.10 15.82 32.01
CA GLY A 111 -57.41 16.34 33.34
C GLY A 111 -56.36 17.16 34.08
N ALA A 112 -56.71 18.46 34.25
CA ALA A 112 -56.38 19.39 35.34
C ALA A 112 -55.17 20.32 35.21
N GLU A 113 -55.57 21.57 35.04
CA GLU A 113 -54.86 22.85 35.26
C GLU A 113 -54.55 23.13 36.74
N PRO A 114 -54.16 24.36 37.07
CA PRO A 114 -52.86 25.04 37.03
C PRO A 114 -52.43 25.57 38.41
N VAL A 115 -51.22 26.01 38.62
CA VAL A 115 -50.92 27.09 39.60
C VAL A 115 -49.68 27.87 39.18
N ALA A 116 -49.88 29.20 39.27
CA ALA A 116 -49.03 30.28 38.91
C ALA A 116 -48.05 30.71 40.02
N GLN A 117 -47.21 31.70 39.60
CA GLN A 117 -46.51 32.70 40.43
C GLN A 117 -45.16 32.25 41.00
N ASP A 118 -44.07 33.03 40.99
CA ASP A 118 -43.97 34.48 41.15
C ASP A 118 -42.53 34.95 40.83
N GLU A 119 -42.45 36.19 40.41
CA GLU A 119 -41.40 37.14 40.29
C GLU A 119 -40.21 37.09 41.26
N SER A 120 -39.02 37.45 40.80
CA SER A 120 -38.35 38.67 41.22
C SER A 120 -36.91 38.81 40.70
N GLU A 121 -36.68 39.84 39.88
CA GLU A 121 -35.43 40.59 39.86
C GLU A 121 -35.29 41.42 41.16
N PRO A 122 -34.09 41.87 41.57
CA PRO A 122 -33.65 43.17 41.08
C PRO A 122 -32.13 43.41 40.92
N ARG A 123 -31.87 44.35 40.04
CA ARG A 123 -30.86 45.40 39.89
C ARG A 123 -29.95 45.73 41.09
N GLY A 124 -28.73 46.20 40.69
CA GLY A 124 -27.83 47.11 41.43
C GLY A 124 -26.41 46.91 40.98
N ASP A 125 -25.84 47.65 40.17
CA ASP A 125 -25.37 49.06 40.07
C ASP A 125 -24.00 49.27 40.73
N ALA A 126 -23.15 49.92 39.91
CA ALA A 126 -22.08 50.85 40.22
C ALA A 126 -20.74 50.36 40.81
N GLY A 127 -19.69 50.77 40.12
CA GLY A 127 -18.66 51.53 40.74
C GLY A 127 -17.21 51.12 40.52
N ASP A 128 -16.61 51.93 39.64
CA ASP A 128 -15.31 52.59 39.76
C ASP A 128 -13.99 51.78 39.93
N ASP A 129 -13.14 51.96 38.91
CA ASP A 129 -11.90 52.81 38.92
C ASP A 129 -10.73 52.34 39.77
N ALA A 130 -9.62 52.20 39.14
CA ALA A 130 -8.28 52.63 39.46
C ALA A 130 -7.17 51.71 38.91
N SER A 131 -6.56 52.19 37.86
CA SER A 131 -5.11 52.46 37.67
C SER A 131 -4.13 51.79 38.62
N LEU A 132 -3.05 51.34 38.01
CA LEU A 132 -1.62 51.60 38.31
C LEU A 132 -0.77 50.35 38.04
N GLU A 133 0.08 50.52 37.07
CA GLU A 133 1.55 50.56 37.10
C GLU A 133 2.32 49.25 37.36
N GLU A 134 3.13 49.00 36.36
CA GLU A 134 4.59 48.86 36.37
C GLU A 134 5.20 47.70 37.15
N ALA A 135 5.83 46.79 36.40
CA ALA A 135 7.21 46.43 36.61
C ALA A 135 7.73 45.40 35.56
N ALA A 136 8.57 45.91 34.70
CA ALA A 136 9.56 45.05 34.05
C ALA A 136 10.73 44.76 35.03
N PRO A 137 11.40 43.65 34.90
CA PRO A 137 12.86 43.71 34.98
C PRO A 137 13.64 42.93 33.89
N ALA A 138 14.59 43.71 33.40
CA ALA A 138 15.98 43.37 33.20
C ALA A 138 16.36 42.34 32.11
N ARG A 139 16.88 42.94 31.07
CA ARG A 139 17.87 42.45 30.12
C ARG A 139 19.05 41.79 30.81
N ARG A 140 19.47 40.63 30.30
CA ARG A 140 20.89 40.24 30.23
C ARG A 140 21.21 39.78 28.82
N GLY A 141 22.18 40.43 28.28
CA GLY A 141 22.77 40.43 27.04
C GLY A 141 23.38 39.11 26.57
N LEU A 142 23.37 38.95 25.31
CA LEU A 142 24.38 38.18 24.60
C LEU A 142 24.80 38.96 23.37
N ALA A 143 26.11 39.05 23.28
CA ALA A 143 26.86 39.76 22.29
C ALA A 143 26.86 39.06 20.92
N ASP A 144 27.15 39.88 19.90
CA ASP A 144 27.77 39.59 18.61
C ASP A 144 27.08 38.60 17.66
N VAL A 145 26.34 39.21 16.72
CA VAL A 145 26.24 38.73 15.35
C VAL A 145 26.57 39.92 14.44
N PRO A 146 27.48 39.76 13.45
CA PRO A 146 27.96 40.87 12.65
C PRO A 146 26.90 41.46 11.74
N ALA A 147 26.84 42.76 11.74
CA ALA A 147 26.08 43.60 10.82
C ALA A 147 26.48 43.33 9.37
N GLY A 148 25.46 43.00 8.53
CA GLY A 148 25.74 42.89 7.12
C GLY A 148 24.56 42.45 6.27
N TYR A 149 23.33 42.88 6.53
CA TYR A 149 22.23 42.88 5.53
C TYR A 149 21.14 43.87 5.95
N SER A 150 21.47 45.16 5.85
CA SER A 150 20.47 46.21 5.91
C SER A 150 20.67 47.16 4.75
N GLU A 151 20.16 46.79 3.61
CA GLU A 151 19.90 47.72 2.50
C GLU A 151 18.80 47.19 1.62
N TRP A 152 17.55 47.27 2.10
CA TRP A 152 16.41 47.33 1.21
C TRP A 152 15.17 47.93 1.92
N THR A 153 15.36 49.17 2.34
CA THR A 153 14.21 50.02 2.70
C THR A 153 14.36 51.34 1.97
N GLY A 154 13.61 51.50 0.92
CA GLY A 154 13.50 52.82 0.28
C GLY A 154 12.98 52.74 -1.14
N GLY A 155 11.67 52.89 -1.34
CA GLY A 155 11.09 53.05 -2.67
C GLY A 155 9.59 52.81 -2.67
N GLY A 156 8.83 53.78 -2.15
CA GLY A 156 7.39 53.82 -2.35
C GLY A 156 7.05 53.99 -3.82
N ALA A 157 6.32 53.05 -4.40
CA ALA A 157 5.47 53.25 -5.56
C ALA A 157 4.25 52.34 -5.41
N SER A 158 3.13 52.98 -5.24
CA SER A 158 1.77 52.46 -5.42
C SER A 158 1.69 51.82 -6.79
N GLY A 159 1.79 50.50 -6.85
CA GLY A 159 1.58 49.69 -8.05
C GLY A 159 0.76 48.47 -7.64
N SER A 160 -0.38 48.31 -8.27
CA SER A 160 -1.27 47.18 -8.26
C SER A 160 -0.51 45.87 -8.00
N ARG A 161 -0.76 45.23 -6.86
CA ARG A 161 -0.39 43.84 -6.64
C ARG A 161 -1.32 43.00 -7.51
N ASP A 162 -0.93 42.88 -8.77
CA ASP A 162 -1.32 41.76 -9.58
C ASP A 162 -0.70 40.52 -8.89
N GLY A 163 -1.56 39.66 -8.37
CA GLY A 163 -1.15 38.42 -7.74
C GLY A 163 -0.55 37.51 -8.80
N GLY A 164 0.66 37.83 -9.23
CA GLY A 164 1.51 36.90 -9.99
C GLY A 164 1.74 35.70 -9.09
N ASP A 165 1.13 34.63 -9.48
CA ASP A 165 1.34 33.27 -8.95
C ASP A 165 2.86 33.03 -9.04
N TYR A 166 3.58 33.28 -7.94
CA TYR A 166 4.98 32.91 -7.82
C TYR A 166 5.02 31.40 -7.83
N ASN A 167 5.11 30.84 -9.03
CA ASN A 167 5.24 29.41 -9.25
C ASN A 167 6.59 28.97 -8.67
N LEU A 168 6.59 28.65 -7.36
CA LEU A 168 7.74 28.12 -6.64
C LEU A 168 8.25 26.84 -7.31
N GLU A 169 7.40 26.14 -8.04
CA GLU A 169 7.74 24.95 -8.82
C GLU A 169 8.70 25.28 -9.99
N ALA A 170 8.70 26.50 -10.51
CA ALA A 170 9.63 26.94 -11.56
C ALA A 170 11.08 27.09 -11.04
N PHE A 171 11.28 27.21 -9.73
CA PHE A 171 12.60 27.29 -9.09
C PHE A 171 13.14 25.94 -8.63
N ILE A 172 12.32 24.89 -8.60
CA ILE A 172 12.77 23.53 -8.36
C ILE A 172 13.23 23.01 -9.71
N SER A 173 14.55 23.11 -9.97
CA SER A 173 15.13 22.42 -11.12
C SER A 173 14.88 20.91 -10.95
N ALA A 174 14.06 20.33 -11.82
CA ALA A 174 13.92 18.88 -11.87
C ALA A 174 15.30 18.28 -12.08
N GLU A 175 15.68 17.31 -11.24
CA GLU A 175 16.92 16.57 -11.48
C GLU A 175 16.83 15.92 -12.87
N PRO A 176 17.87 16.09 -13.73
CA PRO A 176 17.83 15.55 -15.08
C PRO A 176 17.68 14.04 -15.04
N THR A 177 16.82 13.51 -15.88
CA THR A 177 16.68 12.06 -16.03
C THR A 177 17.92 11.49 -16.75
N LEU A 178 18.23 10.20 -16.51
CA LEU A 178 19.37 9.54 -17.17
C LEU A 178 19.39 9.74 -18.71
N PRO A 179 18.27 9.56 -19.44
CA PRO A 179 18.26 9.78 -20.88
C PRO A 179 18.54 11.24 -21.28
N GLU A 180 18.08 12.22 -20.50
CA GLU A 180 18.34 13.64 -20.76
C GLU A 180 19.81 13.97 -20.56
N TRP A 181 20.40 13.51 -19.46
CA TRP A 181 21.81 13.66 -19.16
C TRP A 181 22.71 13.05 -20.24
N LEU A 182 22.40 11.84 -20.70
CA LEU A 182 23.15 11.19 -21.78
C LEU A 182 22.99 11.90 -23.12
N ARG A 183 21.80 12.44 -23.45
CA ARG A 183 21.58 13.21 -24.67
C ARG A 183 22.41 14.48 -24.67
N GLU A 184 22.56 15.13 -23.55
CA GLU A 184 23.39 16.32 -23.39
C GLU A 184 24.87 15.99 -23.64
N GLN A 185 25.38 14.90 -23.07
CA GLN A 185 26.73 14.43 -23.31
C GLN A 185 26.96 14.02 -24.78
N VAL A 186 25.98 13.36 -25.42
CA VAL A 186 26.05 13.05 -26.87
C VAL A 186 26.17 14.32 -27.70
N ALA A 187 25.42 15.37 -27.38
CA ALA A 187 25.48 16.63 -28.09
C ALA A 187 26.83 17.33 -27.97
N LEU A 188 27.51 17.15 -26.82
CA LEU A 188 28.84 17.73 -26.57
C LEU A 188 29.99 16.90 -27.17
N ALA A 189 29.92 15.57 -27.09
CA ALA A 189 31.02 14.67 -27.46
C ALA A 189 31.04 14.33 -28.96
N ILE A 190 29.86 14.30 -29.61
CA ILE A 190 29.74 13.85 -31.00
C ILE A 190 29.38 15.04 -31.92
N THR A 191 30.32 15.43 -32.80
CA THR A 191 30.12 16.53 -33.73
C THR A 191 29.44 16.11 -35.03
N ASP A 192 29.68 14.86 -35.50
CA ASP A 192 29.09 14.34 -36.74
C ASP A 192 27.57 14.11 -36.57
N PRO A 193 26.72 14.70 -37.44
CA PRO A 193 25.27 14.56 -37.33
C PRO A 193 24.77 13.12 -37.48
N VAL A 194 25.44 12.27 -38.28
CA VAL A 194 25.06 10.87 -38.47
C VAL A 194 25.34 10.07 -37.17
N GLN A 195 26.57 10.20 -36.65
CA GLN A 195 26.95 9.53 -35.40
C GLN A 195 26.12 10.03 -34.22
N ARG A 196 25.74 11.30 -34.18
CA ARG A 196 24.86 11.88 -33.17
C ARG A 196 23.46 11.26 -33.20
N MET A 197 22.90 11.05 -34.39
CA MET A 197 21.62 10.40 -34.57
C MET A 197 21.66 8.93 -34.06
N ILE A 198 22.73 8.20 -34.38
CA ILE A 198 22.99 6.86 -33.88
C ILE A 198 23.08 6.88 -32.33
N GLY A 199 23.82 7.85 -31.78
CA GLY A 199 23.97 8.03 -30.32
C GLY A 199 22.63 8.27 -29.62
N HIS A 200 21.79 9.17 -30.15
CA HIS A 200 20.45 9.40 -29.60
C HIS A 200 19.55 8.17 -29.67
N TYR A 201 19.65 7.36 -30.72
CA TYR A 201 18.92 6.13 -30.84
C TYR A 201 19.38 5.10 -29.80
N LEU A 202 20.71 4.94 -29.62
CA LEU A 202 21.27 4.03 -28.61
C LEU A 202 20.90 4.43 -27.18
N VAL A 203 20.94 5.75 -26.87
CA VAL A 203 20.49 6.28 -25.58
C VAL A 203 19.01 5.92 -25.30
N GLY A 204 18.17 5.89 -26.33
CA GLY A 204 16.78 5.44 -26.20
C GLY A 204 16.60 3.95 -25.90
N LEU A 205 17.65 3.12 -26.09
CA LEU A 205 17.66 1.69 -25.78
C LEU A 205 18.29 1.37 -24.41
N VAL A 206 18.76 2.37 -23.67
CA VAL A 206 19.33 2.22 -22.34
C VAL A 206 18.20 2.10 -21.31
N ASP A 207 18.30 1.10 -20.43
CA ASP A 207 17.34 0.93 -19.31
C ASP A 207 17.64 1.88 -18.14
N GLU A 208 16.76 1.88 -17.13
CA GLU A 208 16.93 2.66 -15.90
C GLU A 208 18.19 2.28 -15.11
N ALA A 209 18.71 1.07 -15.28
CA ALA A 209 19.91 0.60 -14.61
C ALA A 209 21.20 1.07 -15.34
N GLY A 210 21.07 1.55 -16.58
CA GLY A 210 22.18 2.01 -17.41
C GLY A 210 22.71 0.98 -18.41
N TYR A 211 22.00 -0.13 -18.62
CA TYR A 211 22.37 -1.17 -19.57
C TYR A 211 21.72 -0.97 -20.93
N LEU A 212 22.44 -1.34 -21.99
CA LEU A 212 21.90 -1.36 -23.34
C LEU A 212 21.05 -2.64 -23.54
N THR A 213 19.72 -2.48 -23.68
CA THR A 213 18.78 -3.60 -23.82
C THR A 213 18.53 -4.05 -25.26
N GLY A 214 19.00 -3.29 -26.25
CA GLY A 214 18.77 -3.55 -27.68
C GLY A 214 19.89 -4.35 -28.34
N ASP A 215 19.52 -5.22 -29.29
CA ASP A 215 20.48 -5.91 -30.15
C ASP A 215 21.07 -4.96 -31.19
N LEU A 216 22.42 -4.89 -31.30
CA LEU A 216 23.12 -4.03 -32.24
C LEU A 216 22.78 -4.33 -33.73
N PRO A 217 22.62 -5.60 -34.16
CA PRO A 217 22.17 -5.91 -35.51
C PRO A 217 20.80 -5.31 -35.85
N THR A 218 19.86 -5.38 -34.93
CA THR A 218 18.50 -4.80 -35.09
C THR A 218 18.57 -3.27 -35.18
N ALA A 219 19.49 -2.64 -34.46
CA ALA A 219 19.72 -1.22 -34.53
C ALA A 219 20.35 -0.83 -35.89
N ALA A 220 21.27 -1.62 -36.41
CA ALA A 220 21.90 -1.43 -37.73
C ALA A 220 20.86 -1.48 -38.86
N ASP A 221 19.97 -2.49 -38.82
CA ASP A 221 18.90 -2.63 -39.82
C ASP A 221 17.93 -1.45 -39.81
N LYS A 222 17.56 -0.94 -38.63
CA LYS A 222 16.66 0.20 -38.48
C LYS A 222 17.26 1.52 -38.90
N LEU A 223 18.55 1.72 -38.66
CA LEU A 223 19.27 2.96 -39.01
C LEU A 223 19.85 2.93 -40.43
N GLY A 224 19.91 1.76 -41.06
CA GLY A 224 20.50 1.58 -42.36
C GLY A 224 22.02 1.83 -42.40
N THR A 225 22.70 1.57 -41.27
CA THR A 225 24.14 1.80 -41.05
C THR A 225 24.89 0.50 -40.79
N GLY A 226 26.20 0.51 -40.96
CA GLY A 226 27.03 -0.64 -40.66
C GLY A 226 27.18 -0.90 -39.16
N ILE A 227 27.24 -2.17 -38.75
CA ILE A 227 27.43 -2.57 -37.34
C ILE A 227 28.71 -1.92 -36.77
N ALA A 228 29.78 -1.83 -37.56
CA ALA A 228 31.03 -1.22 -37.13
C ALA A 228 30.91 0.27 -36.77
N GLU A 229 30.01 1.01 -37.44
CA GLU A 229 29.75 2.42 -37.11
C GLU A 229 29.00 2.54 -35.79
N ILE A 230 28.04 1.63 -35.51
CA ILE A 230 27.31 1.60 -34.27
C ILE A 230 28.22 1.23 -33.10
N GLU A 231 29.12 0.25 -33.28
CA GLU A 231 30.12 -0.13 -32.27
C GLU A 231 31.10 1.03 -31.99
N ALA A 232 31.51 1.78 -32.99
CA ALA A 232 32.35 2.97 -32.81
C ALA A 232 31.64 4.05 -31.97
N VAL A 233 30.35 4.31 -32.24
CA VAL A 233 29.55 5.25 -31.45
C VAL A 233 29.30 4.70 -30.03
N LEU A 234 29.03 3.39 -29.87
CA LEU A 234 28.87 2.77 -28.56
C LEU A 234 30.15 2.90 -27.72
N ALA A 235 31.34 2.73 -28.32
CA ALA A 235 32.58 2.93 -27.60
C ALA A 235 32.76 4.37 -27.08
N ILE A 236 32.22 5.37 -27.79
CA ILE A 236 32.20 6.76 -27.31
C ILE A 236 31.20 6.89 -26.16
N LEU A 237 30.00 6.33 -26.28
CA LEU A 237 28.97 6.37 -25.21
C LEU A 237 29.45 5.70 -23.91
N GLN A 238 30.27 4.69 -24.01
CA GLN A 238 30.84 3.99 -22.84
C GLN A 238 31.88 4.83 -22.07
N THR A 239 32.32 5.95 -22.61
CA THR A 239 33.19 6.90 -21.90
C THR A 239 32.41 7.98 -21.13
N PHE A 240 31.08 7.97 -21.20
CA PHE A 240 30.23 8.97 -20.55
C PHE A 240 30.09 8.73 -19.06
N GLU A 241 29.73 9.79 -18.36
CA GLU A 241 29.41 9.75 -16.94
C GLU A 241 27.92 9.43 -16.70
N PRO A 242 27.66 8.53 -15.74
CA PRO A 242 28.57 7.82 -14.83
C PRO A 242 29.26 6.62 -15.49
N ALA A 243 30.50 6.32 -15.06
CA ALA A 243 31.27 5.22 -15.60
C ALA A 243 30.52 3.89 -15.57
N GLY A 244 30.56 3.14 -16.69
CA GLY A 244 29.86 1.84 -16.81
C GLY A 244 28.48 1.90 -17.44
N ILE A 245 28.05 3.07 -17.93
CA ILE A 245 26.82 3.22 -18.72
C ILE A 245 26.97 2.65 -20.12
N CYS A 246 25.85 2.31 -20.76
CA CYS A 246 25.76 1.72 -22.10
C CYS A 246 26.51 0.39 -22.24
N ALA A 247 26.74 -0.31 -21.13
CA ALA A 247 27.28 -1.66 -21.13
C ALA A 247 26.22 -2.68 -21.58
N ARG A 248 26.64 -3.73 -22.28
CA ARG A 248 25.77 -4.83 -22.71
C ARG A 248 25.53 -5.83 -21.58
N ASP A 249 26.57 -6.09 -20.78
CA ASP A 249 26.58 -7.05 -19.69
C ASP A 249 27.21 -6.47 -18.42
N LEU A 250 26.94 -7.13 -17.28
CA LEU A 250 27.54 -6.76 -15.99
C LEU A 250 29.07 -6.78 -16.05
N GLY A 251 29.66 -7.75 -16.75
CA GLY A 251 31.12 -7.83 -16.91
C GLY A 251 31.70 -6.61 -17.62
N GLU A 252 31.04 -6.15 -18.69
CA GLU A 252 31.44 -4.96 -19.42
C GLU A 252 31.30 -3.68 -18.56
N CYS A 253 30.21 -3.55 -17.81
CA CYS A 253 29.98 -2.44 -16.88
C CYS A 253 31.10 -2.32 -15.83
N LEU A 254 31.44 -3.45 -15.19
CA LEU A 254 32.52 -3.49 -14.21
C LEU A 254 33.90 -3.23 -14.84
N ALA A 255 34.12 -3.75 -16.06
CA ALA A 255 35.37 -3.53 -16.79
C ALA A 255 35.58 -2.04 -17.13
N ILE A 256 34.52 -1.33 -17.55
CA ILE A 256 34.56 0.10 -17.83
C ILE A 256 34.91 0.89 -16.57
N GLN A 257 34.24 0.62 -15.44
CA GLN A 257 34.51 1.27 -14.16
C GLN A 257 35.93 1.02 -13.65
N LEU A 258 36.47 -0.19 -13.86
CA LEU A 258 37.84 -0.50 -13.48
C LEU A 258 38.87 0.17 -14.39
N LYS A 259 38.56 0.30 -15.68
CA LYS A 259 39.41 1.07 -16.61
C LYS A 259 39.48 2.55 -16.22
N ASP A 260 38.36 3.14 -15.86
CA ASP A 260 38.26 4.50 -15.36
C ASP A 260 39.11 4.71 -14.09
N ARG A 261 39.15 3.72 -13.18
CA ARG A 261 39.98 3.74 -11.96
C ARG A 261 41.44 3.31 -12.21
N ASN A 262 41.83 2.99 -13.43
CA ASN A 262 43.16 2.44 -13.77
C ASN A 262 43.53 1.15 -13.01
N ARG A 263 42.53 0.30 -12.72
CA ARG A 263 42.68 -0.98 -11.99
C ARG A 263 42.28 -2.19 -12.82
N TYR A 264 42.25 -2.07 -14.12
CA TYR A 264 41.93 -3.14 -15.07
C TYR A 264 43.17 -3.95 -15.44
N ASP A 265 43.67 -4.77 -14.51
CA ASP A 265 44.79 -5.68 -14.68
C ASP A 265 44.38 -6.97 -15.39
N PRO A 266 45.30 -7.74 -16.01
CA PRO A 266 44.96 -9.02 -16.65
C PRO A 266 44.33 -10.04 -15.69
N ALA A 267 44.72 -10.03 -14.40
CA ALA A 267 44.13 -10.86 -13.38
C ALA A 267 42.66 -10.45 -13.10
N MET A 268 42.40 -9.13 -13.03
CA MET A 268 41.06 -8.59 -12.86
C MET A 268 40.18 -8.87 -14.08
N ALA A 269 40.73 -8.79 -15.29
CA ALA A 269 40.02 -9.15 -16.52
C ALA A 269 39.61 -10.64 -16.52
N ALA A 270 40.49 -11.53 -16.07
CA ALA A 270 40.19 -12.95 -15.93
C ALA A 270 39.11 -13.23 -14.86
N LEU A 271 39.09 -12.47 -13.76
CA LEU A 271 38.09 -12.55 -12.71
C LEU A 271 36.71 -12.12 -13.22
N ILE A 272 36.62 -10.98 -13.92
CA ILE A 272 35.36 -10.45 -14.47
C ILE A 272 34.79 -11.40 -15.52
N GLY A 273 35.63 -12.04 -16.34
CA GLY A 273 35.19 -13.06 -17.30
C GLY A 273 34.57 -14.31 -16.64
N ARG A 274 34.68 -14.46 -15.32
CA ARG A 274 34.20 -15.63 -14.55
C ARG A 274 33.46 -15.23 -13.27
N LEU A 275 32.58 -14.22 -13.35
CA LEU A 275 31.74 -13.79 -12.24
C LEU A 275 30.85 -14.90 -11.68
N ASP A 276 30.53 -15.92 -12.49
CA ASP A 276 29.80 -17.11 -12.08
C ASP A 276 30.51 -17.89 -10.95
N LEU A 277 31.85 -17.98 -11.01
CA LEU A 277 32.66 -18.63 -9.97
C LEU A 277 32.73 -17.76 -8.69
N VAL A 278 32.76 -16.43 -8.84
CA VAL A 278 32.67 -15.52 -7.70
C VAL A 278 31.34 -15.70 -6.97
N ALA A 279 30.23 -15.79 -7.73
CA ALA A 279 28.89 -16.00 -7.17
C ALA A 279 28.79 -17.36 -6.44
N ARG A 280 29.43 -18.42 -6.98
CA ARG A 280 29.50 -19.75 -6.35
C ARG A 280 30.51 -19.83 -5.22
N ARG A 281 31.36 -18.81 -5.04
CA ARG A 281 32.45 -18.75 -4.07
C ARG A 281 33.49 -19.85 -4.23
N ASP A 282 33.77 -20.23 -5.47
CA ASP A 282 34.83 -21.20 -5.78
C ASP A 282 36.18 -20.48 -5.92
N PHE A 283 36.73 -20.08 -4.77
CA PHE A 283 38.03 -19.39 -4.72
C PHE A 283 39.20 -20.24 -5.20
N ALA A 284 39.10 -21.55 -5.06
CA ALA A 284 40.17 -22.47 -5.52
C ALA A 284 40.29 -22.49 -7.06
N ALA A 285 39.16 -22.45 -7.77
CA ALA A 285 39.13 -22.35 -9.22
C ALA A 285 39.59 -20.97 -9.69
N LEU A 286 39.11 -19.89 -9.02
CA LEU A 286 39.47 -18.51 -9.34
C LEU A 286 40.98 -18.25 -9.19
N LYS A 287 41.59 -18.72 -8.12
CA LYS A 287 43.03 -18.62 -7.89
C LYS A 287 43.87 -19.23 -9.02
N LYS A 288 43.44 -20.38 -9.55
CA LYS A 288 44.11 -21.01 -10.68
C LYS A 288 43.97 -20.24 -11.99
N ILE A 289 42.82 -19.61 -12.19
CA ILE A 289 42.51 -18.83 -13.40
C ILE A 289 43.23 -17.48 -13.37
N CYS A 290 43.11 -16.74 -12.26
CA CYS A 290 43.70 -15.41 -12.09
C CYS A 290 45.21 -15.49 -11.81
N ARG A 291 45.75 -16.64 -11.34
CA ARG A 291 47.16 -16.86 -10.98
C ARG A 291 47.65 -15.88 -9.87
N VAL A 292 46.83 -15.63 -8.88
CA VAL A 292 47.10 -14.70 -7.76
C VAL A 292 47.06 -15.40 -6.42
N GLY A 293 47.61 -14.77 -5.39
CA GLY A 293 47.56 -15.24 -4.01
C GLY A 293 46.14 -15.20 -3.40
N ASP A 294 46.00 -15.68 -2.17
CA ASP A 294 44.69 -15.66 -1.48
C ASP A 294 44.34 -14.22 -1.04
N ASP A 295 45.35 -13.51 -0.56
CA ASP A 295 45.18 -12.11 -0.10
C ASP A 295 44.84 -11.18 -1.29
N ASP A 296 45.59 -11.32 -2.41
CA ASP A 296 45.33 -10.54 -3.62
C ASP A 296 43.93 -10.81 -4.20
N LEU A 297 43.49 -12.09 -4.16
CA LEU A 297 42.13 -12.45 -4.62
C LEU A 297 41.06 -11.84 -3.72
N ALA A 298 41.28 -11.79 -2.40
CA ALA A 298 40.37 -11.17 -1.47
C ALA A 298 40.26 -9.64 -1.72
N ASP A 299 41.37 -8.97 -1.96
CA ASP A 299 41.42 -7.55 -2.28
C ASP A 299 40.72 -7.24 -3.61
N MET A 300 40.95 -8.05 -4.65
CA MET A 300 40.26 -7.93 -5.93
C MET A 300 38.73 -8.08 -5.80
N ILE A 301 38.27 -9.05 -5.00
CA ILE A 301 36.84 -9.24 -4.74
C ILE A 301 36.27 -8.07 -3.93
N ALA A 302 37.03 -7.55 -2.95
CA ALA A 302 36.62 -6.38 -2.17
C ALA A 302 36.52 -5.12 -3.05
N GLU A 303 37.41 -4.97 -4.02
CA GLU A 303 37.37 -3.88 -5.01
C GLU A 303 36.12 -3.98 -5.91
N ILE A 304 35.82 -5.16 -6.45
CA ILE A 304 34.59 -5.38 -7.25
C ILE A 304 33.33 -5.06 -6.45
N ARG A 305 33.27 -5.40 -5.16
CA ARG A 305 32.13 -5.09 -4.29
C ARG A 305 31.90 -3.57 -4.09
N ARG A 306 32.93 -2.75 -4.27
CA ARG A 306 32.86 -1.29 -4.17
C ARG A 306 32.40 -0.62 -5.47
N LEU A 307 32.32 -1.39 -6.56
CA LEU A 307 31.80 -0.89 -7.84
C LEU A 307 30.27 -0.85 -7.83
N ASN A 308 29.73 0.02 -8.67
CA ASN A 308 28.29 0.14 -8.81
C ASN A 308 27.78 -0.74 -9.97
N PRO A 309 27.03 -1.84 -9.71
CA PRO A 309 26.51 -2.68 -10.77
C PRO A 309 25.37 -2.04 -11.56
N LYS A 310 24.79 -0.93 -11.10
CA LYS A 310 23.67 -0.23 -11.74
C LYS A 310 23.89 1.27 -11.70
N PRO A 311 24.79 1.80 -12.52
CA PRO A 311 25.17 3.22 -12.49
C PRO A 311 24.00 4.16 -12.84
N GLY A 312 23.05 3.71 -13.65
CA GLY A 312 21.87 4.51 -14.04
C GLY A 312 20.94 4.88 -12.90
N LEU A 313 20.87 4.07 -11.84
CA LEU A 313 20.02 4.37 -10.68
C LEU A 313 20.45 5.60 -9.87
N ALA A 314 21.64 6.16 -10.14
CA ALA A 314 22.08 7.43 -9.56
C ALA A 314 21.29 8.63 -10.11
N PHE A 315 20.67 8.50 -11.28
CA PHE A 315 19.84 9.52 -11.92
C PHE A 315 18.37 9.19 -11.69
N GLY A 316 17.73 9.91 -10.83
CA GLY A 316 16.29 9.90 -10.62
C GLY A 316 15.66 8.51 -10.52
N SER A 317 15.46 8.04 -9.33
CA SER A 317 14.55 6.92 -9.17
C SER A 317 13.17 7.38 -9.64
N ALA A 318 12.44 6.50 -10.32
CA ALA A 318 11.02 6.69 -10.58
C ALA A 318 10.38 7.20 -9.28
N LEU A 319 9.73 8.36 -9.36
CA LEU A 319 9.05 8.97 -8.22
C LEU A 319 8.10 7.93 -7.65
N VAL A 320 8.52 7.26 -6.60
CA VAL A 320 7.65 6.34 -5.86
C VAL A 320 6.57 7.21 -5.24
N ALA A 321 5.36 7.16 -5.80
CA ALA A 321 4.24 7.91 -5.26
C ALA A 321 4.07 7.55 -3.77
N PRO A 322 4.09 8.52 -2.86
CA PRO A 322 3.93 8.26 -1.44
C PRO A 322 2.55 7.64 -1.20
N ILE A 323 2.51 6.60 -0.38
CA ILE A 323 1.25 5.98 0.03
C ILE A 323 0.52 6.94 0.96
N VAL A 324 -0.63 7.44 0.53
CA VAL A 324 -1.49 8.30 1.35
C VAL A 324 -2.36 7.41 2.24
N PRO A 325 -2.27 7.54 3.58
CA PRO A 325 -3.06 6.73 4.50
C PRO A 325 -4.53 7.16 4.52
N ASP A 326 -5.44 6.19 4.70
CA ASP A 326 -6.88 6.42 4.88
C ASP A 326 -7.24 6.77 6.33
N VAL A 327 -6.46 6.25 7.28
CA VAL A 327 -6.73 6.36 8.73
C VAL A 327 -5.46 6.78 9.45
N PHE A 328 -5.59 7.69 10.40
CA PHE A 328 -4.53 8.07 11.33
C PHE A 328 -4.81 7.48 12.72
N VAL A 329 -3.79 6.91 13.34
CA VAL A 329 -3.83 6.42 14.73
C VAL A 329 -2.78 7.16 15.53
N ARG A 330 -3.23 7.90 16.53
CA ARG A 330 -2.37 8.71 17.40
C ARG A 330 -2.59 8.32 18.86
N PRO A 331 -1.55 8.37 19.70
CA PRO A 331 -1.73 8.19 21.14
C PRO A 331 -2.50 9.40 21.70
N ALA A 332 -3.54 9.12 22.47
CA ALA A 332 -4.26 10.14 23.23
C ALA A 332 -3.58 10.40 24.60
N PRO A 333 -3.80 11.55 25.23
CA PRO A 333 -3.18 11.91 26.51
C PRO A 333 -3.55 10.97 27.67
N ASP A 334 -4.69 10.30 27.56
CA ASP A 334 -5.22 9.32 28.54
C ASP A 334 -4.64 7.91 28.37
N GLY A 335 -3.71 7.72 27.43
CA GLY A 335 -3.12 6.42 27.10
C GLY A 335 -3.96 5.55 26.16
N ALA A 336 -5.12 6.03 25.71
CA ALA A 336 -5.91 5.39 24.67
C ALA A 336 -5.37 5.73 23.27
N TRP A 337 -5.94 5.11 22.23
CA TRP A 337 -5.62 5.40 20.84
C TRP A 337 -6.74 6.19 20.20
N LEU A 338 -6.40 7.35 19.64
CA LEU A 338 -7.32 8.17 18.84
C LEU A 338 -7.22 7.71 17.39
N VAL A 339 -8.36 7.34 16.80
CA VAL A 339 -8.48 6.91 15.41
C VAL A 339 -9.27 7.93 14.63
N GLU A 340 -8.66 8.54 13.63
CA GLU A 340 -9.24 9.56 12.79
C GLU A 340 -9.18 9.15 11.31
N LEU A 341 -10.20 9.52 10.54
CA LEU A 341 -10.17 9.37 9.09
C LEU A 341 -9.41 10.53 8.45
N ASN A 342 -8.68 10.22 7.39
CA ASN A 342 -8.05 11.25 6.59
C ASN A 342 -9.10 11.98 5.74
N SER A 343 -9.33 13.26 6.03
CA SER A 343 -10.30 14.10 5.32
C SER A 343 -9.91 14.33 3.86
N ASP A 344 -8.61 14.27 3.54
CA ASP A 344 -8.09 14.59 2.20
C ASP A 344 -8.32 13.46 1.20
N THR A 345 -8.47 12.23 1.71
CA THR A 345 -8.76 11.05 0.89
C THR A 345 -10.24 10.79 0.67
N LEU A 346 -11.11 11.54 1.36
CA LEU A 346 -12.55 11.40 1.24
C LEU A 346 -13.11 12.44 0.27
N PRO A 347 -13.71 12.04 -0.86
CA PRO A 347 -14.35 12.99 -1.76
C PRO A 347 -15.57 13.62 -1.08
N LYS A 348 -15.52 14.94 -0.91
CA LYS A 348 -16.61 15.73 -0.34
C LYS A 348 -17.58 16.11 -1.46
N VAL A 349 -18.78 15.55 -1.40
CA VAL A 349 -19.83 15.77 -2.39
C VAL A 349 -21.09 16.26 -1.70
N LEU A 350 -21.69 17.30 -2.24
CA LEU A 350 -22.94 17.90 -1.77
C LEU A 350 -24.03 17.79 -2.83
N VAL A 351 -25.29 17.74 -2.37
CA VAL A 351 -26.47 17.81 -3.25
C VAL A 351 -27.02 19.21 -3.24
N ASN A 352 -27.03 19.87 -4.39
CA ASN A 352 -27.58 21.24 -4.53
C ASN A 352 -29.11 21.21 -4.58
N GLN A 353 -29.75 21.32 -3.41
CA GLN A 353 -31.21 21.33 -3.30
C GLN A 353 -31.80 22.63 -3.84
N ILE A 354 -31.06 23.74 -3.81
CA ILE A 354 -31.53 25.05 -4.33
C ILE A 354 -31.64 24.96 -5.86
N TYR A 355 -30.65 24.39 -6.51
CA TYR A 355 -30.67 24.17 -7.94
C TYR A 355 -31.82 23.24 -8.34
N TYR A 356 -32.01 22.12 -7.62
CA TYR A 356 -33.15 21.24 -7.82
C TYR A 356 -34.49 21.94 -7.73
N ALA A 357 -34.71 22.79 -6.70
CA ALA A 357 -35.95 23.54 -6.52
C ALA A 357 -36.21 24.51 -7.69
N LYS A 358 -35.19 25.21 -8.17
CA LYS A 358 -35.29 26.13 -9.32
C LYS A 358 -35.64 25.40 -10.60
N VAL A 359 -34.93 24.28 -10.90
CA VAL A 359 -35.13 23.52 -12.16
C VAL A 359 -36.44 22.77 -12.14
N SER A 360 -36.85 22.19 -11.01
CA SER A 360 -38.12 21.47 -10.88
C SER A 360 -39.34 22.39 -11.05
N ALA A 361 -39.23 23.67 -10.64
CA ALA A 361 -40.27 24.67 -10.88
C ALA A 361 -40.44 25.06 -12.37
N LEU A 362 -39.36 24.93 -13.16
CA LEU A 362 -39.35 25.22 -14.60
C LEU A 362 -39.75 24.00 -15.45
N ALA A 363 -39.60 22.80 -14.92
CA ALA A 363 -39.90 21.54 -15.63
C ALA A 363 -41.41 21.40 -15.86
N ARG A 364 -41.84 21.43 -17.13
CA ARG A 364 -43.26 21.33 -17.53
C ARG A 364 -43.65 19.94 -17.95
N ARG A 365 -42.70 19.14 -18.45
CA ARG A 365 -42.94 17.77 -18.98
C ARG A 365 -42.74 16.74 -17.89
N ASP A 366 -43.57 15.71 -17.85
CA ASP A 366 -43.48 14.63 -16.86
C ASP A 366 -42.16 13.84 -16.98
N ASN A 367 -41.62 13.68 -18.20
CA ASN A 367 -40.33 13.06 -18.42
C ASN A 367 -39.16 13.87 -17.80
N GLU A 368 -39.23 15.20 -17.84
CA GLU A 368 -38.22 16.06 -17.22
C GLU A 368 -38.26 15.96 -15.70
N LYS A 369 -39.47 15.90 -15.12
CA LYS A 369 -39.66 15.72 -13.68
C LYS A 369 -39.18 14.35 -13.20
N SER A 370 -39.48 13.28 -13.94
CA SER A 370 -38.98 11.94 -13.58
C SER A 370 -37.47 11.86 -13.65
N TYR A 371 -36.84 12.43 -14.69
CA TYR A 371 -35.37 12.49 -14.81
C TYR A 371 -34.74 13.25 -13.64
N LEU A 372 -35.29 14.42 -13.26
CA LEU A 372 -34.78 15.18 -12.12
C LEU A 372 -34.95 14.43 -10.79
N ALA A 373 -36.05 13.71 -10.61
CA ALA A 373 -36.28 12.89 -9.44
C ALA A 373 -35.27 11.73 -9.35
N ASP A 374 -34.99 11.07 -10.48
CA ASP A 374 -33.98 10.01 -10.57
C ASP A 374 -32.58 10.55 -10.28
N CYS A 375 -32.22 11.73 -10.82
CA CYS A 375 -30.96 12.41 -10.53
C CYS A 375 -30.84 12.74 -9.03
N LEU A 376 -31.89 13.26 -8.40
CA LEU A 376 -31.91 13.57 -6.97
C LEU A 376 -31.76 12.31 -6.12
N GLN A 377 -32.46 11.23 -6.49
CA GLN A 377 -32.39 9.96 -5.79
C GLN A 377 -30.95 9.38 -5.87
N ASN A 378 -30.35 9.39 -7.07
CA ASN A 378 -28.99 8.91 -7.27
C ASN A 378 -27.96 9.77 -6.51
N ALA A 379 -28.09 11.10 -6.55
CA ALA A 379 -27.24 12.02 -5.81
C ALA A 379 -27.31 11.78 -4.29
N THR A 380 -28.52 11.70 -3.76
CA THR A 380 -28.75 11.45 -2.32
C THR A 380 -28.23 10.08 -1.90
N TRP A 381 -28.42 9.07 -2.75
CA TRP A 381 -27.89 7.74 -2.49
C TRP A 381 -26.36 7.74 -2.48
N LEU A 382 -25.70 8.41 -3.44
CA LEU A 382 -24.24 8.50 -3.50
C LEU A 382 -23.64 9.14 -2.25
N VAL A 383 -24.17 10.29 -1.81
CA VAL A 383 -23.70 10.98 -0.60
C VAL A 383 -23.85 10.08 0.63
N ARG A 384 -25.01 9.41 0.78
CA ARG A 384 -25.23 8.46 1.89
C ARG A 384 -24.30 7.26 1.82
N ALA A 385 -24.00 6.75 0.63
CA ALA A 385 -23.11 5.61 0.44
C ALA A 385 -21.65 5.97 0.80
N LEU A 386 -21.20 7.18 0.46
CA LEU A 386 -19.88 7.70 0.83
C LEU A 386 -19.75 7.88 2.35
N ASP A 387 -20.76 8.47 3.00
CA ASP A 387 -20.80 8.63 4.46
C ASP A 387 -20.82 7.26 5.18
N GLN A 388 -21.64 6.32 4.69
CA GLN A 388 -21.68 4.97 5.22
C GLN A 388 -20.34 4.26 5.06
N ARG A 389 -19.63 4.44 3.91
CA ARG A 389 -18.28 3.92 3.70
C ARG A 389 -17.32 4.48 4.75
N ALA A 390 -17.28 5.79 4.94
CA ALA A 390 -16.42 6.47 5.90
C ALA A 390 -16.65 5.95 7.33
N ARG A 391 -17.91 5.88 7.75
CA ARG A 391 -18.29 5.34 9.08
C ARG A 391 -17.91 3.88 9.24
N THR A 392 -18.02 3.08 8.17
CA THR A 392 -17.66 1.67 8.23
C THR A 392 -16.17 1.47 8.36
N ILE A 393 -15.35 2.22 7.60
CA ILE A 393 -13.89 2.21 7.71
C ILE A 393 -13.47 2.58 9.14
N LEU A 394 -14.03 3.65 9.69
CA LEU A 394 -13.73 4.11 11.05
C LEU A 394 -14.07 3.07 12.11
N LYS A 395 -15.26 2.43 12.01
CA LYS A 395 -15.66 1.35 12.94
C LYS A 395 -14.71 0.15 12.89
N VAL A 396 -14.32 -0.28 11.68
CA VAL A 396 -13.38 -1.39 11.49
C VAL A 396 -12.01 -1.03 12.04
N ALA A 397 -11.51 0.18 11.74
CA ALA A 397 -10.21 0.65 12.23
C ALA A 397 -10.17 0.76 13.76
N ASN A 398 -11.21 1.33 14.38
CA ASN A 398 -11.34 1.40 15.84
C ASN A 398 -11.29 0.02 16.51
N GLU A 399 -12.00 -0.96 15.94
CA GLU A 399 -12.03 -2.31 16.50
C GLU A 399 -10.67 -3.01 16.34
N ILE A 400 -10.00 -2.84 15.19
CA ILE A 400 -8.63 -3.36 14.99
C ILE A 400 -7.68 -2.75 16.02
N VAL A 401 -7.71 -1.44 16.22
CA VAL A 401 -6.84 -0.74 17.17
C VAL A 401 -7.12 -1.21 18.60
N ARG A 402 -8.39 -1.37 18.98
CA ARG A 402 -8.79 -1.87 20.30
C ARG A 402 -8.26 -3.27 20.58
N GLN A 403 -8.27 -4.16 19.57
CA GLN A 403 -7.80 -5.54 19.74
C GLN A 403 -6.28 -5.67 19.65
N GLN A 404 -5.61 -4.73 18.98
CA GLN A 404 -4.17 -4.71 18.74
C GLN A 404 -3.43 -3.68 19.61
N ASP A 405 -3.98 -3.27 20.74
CA ASP A 405 -3.38 -2.27 21.63
C ASP A 405 -1.91 -2.57 21.95
N ALA A 406 -1.59 -3.82 22.28
CA ALA A 406 -0.24 -4.27 22.58
C ALA A 406 0.74 -4.09 21.40
N PHE A 407 0.27 -4.21 20.15
CA PHE A 407 1.08 -3.94 18.96
C PHE A 407 1.45 -2.46 18.87
N PHE A 408 0.53 -1.56 19.08
CA PHE A 408 0.79 -0.13 18.99
C PHE A 408 1.70 0.35 20.11
N ALA A 409 1.60 -0.21 21.32
CA ALA A 409 2.45 0.12 22.46
C ALA A 409 3.85 -0.51 22.33
N HIS A 410 3.95 -1.81 22.07
CA HIS A 410 5.20 -2.58 22.19
C HIS A 410 5.80 -3.02 20.83
N GLY A 411 5.02 -3.05 19.76
CA GLY A 411 5.51 -3.39 18.42
C GLY A 411 5.11 -4.77 17.93
N VAL A 412 5.75 -5.20 16.82
CA VAL A 412 5.38 -6.39 16.04
C VAL A 412 5.41 -7.69 16.86
N GLU A 413 6.27 -7.76 17.88
CA GLU A 413 6.38 -8.93 18.76
C GLU A 413 5.08 -9.23 19.53
N HIS A 414 4.31 -8.19 19.83
CA HIS A 414 3.07 -8.28 20.58
C HIS A 414 1.82 -8.24 19.68
N LEU A 415 2.00 -8.49 18.37
CA LEU A 415 0.87 -8.60 17.45
C LEU A 415 0.04 -9.84 17.79
N ARG A 416 -1.23 -9.63 18.12
CA ARG A 416 -2.18 -10.71 18.40
C ARG A 416 -2.78 -11.26 17.11
N PRO A 417 -3.03 -12.58 17.02
CA PRO A 417 -3.73 -13.14 15.87
C PRO A 417 -5.18 -12.65 15.86
N LEU A 418 -5.62 -12.13 14.72
CA LEU A 418 -6.95 -11.55 14.55
C LEU A 418 -7.64 -12.16 13.33
N ASN A 419 -8.88 -12.60 13.52
CA ASN A 419 -9.73 -13.13 12.46
C ASN A 419 -10.76 -12.10 12.01
N LEU A 420 -11.10 -12.11 10.72
CA LEU A 420 -12.14 -11.23 10.16
C LEU A 420 -13.49 -11.43 10.87
N LYS A 421 -13.80 -12.67 11.23
CA LYS A 421 -15.03 -13.04 11.92
C LYS A 421 -15.15 -12.36 13.29
N THR A 422 -14.07 -12.34 14.07
CA THR A 422 -14.05 -11.71 15.41
C THR A 422 -14.36 -10.22 15.33
N VAL A 423 -13.76 -9.53 14.38
CA VAL A 423 -14.02 -8.10 14.14
C VAL A 423 -15.45 -7.90 13.63
N ALA A 424 -15.93 -8.74 12.72
CA ALA A 424 -17.27 -8.67 12.16
C ALA A 424 -18.36 -8.82 13.24
N GLU A 425 -18.20 -9.79 14.16
CA GLU A 425 -19.09 -10.01 15.30
C GLU A 425 -19.09 -8.81 16.27
N ALA A 426 -17.91 -8.25 16.58
CA ALA A 426 -17.80 -7.09 17.46
C ALA A 426 -18.49 -5.83 16.92
N ILE A 427 -18.46 -5.64 15.59
CA ILE A 427 -19.05 -4.46 14.93
C ILE A 427 -20.52 -4.69 14.52
N GLY A 428 -20.99 -5.94 14.57
CA GLY A 428 -22.33 -6.34 14.10
C GLY A 428 -22.48 -6.31 12.58
N MET A 429 -21.41 -6.68 11.85
CA MET A 429 -21.37 -6.70 10.38
C MET A 429 -21.01 -8.10 9.85
N HIS A 430 -21.21 -8.31 8.54
CA HIS A 430 -20.81 -9.56 7.92
C HIS A 430 -19.28 -9.56 7.63
N GLU A 431 -18.64 -10.72 7.76
CA GLU A 431 -17.20 -10.90 7.52
C GLU A 431 -16.76 -10.42 6.14
N SER A 432 -17.56 -10.66 5.11
CA SER A 432 -17.26 -10.18 3.75
C SER A 432 -17.20 -8.66 3.65
N THR A 433 -17.94 -7.91 4.49
CA THR A 433 -17.88 -6.44 4.53
C THR A 433 -16.56 -5.98 5.14
N VAL A 434 -16.13 -6.60 6.24
CA VAL A 434 -14.84 -6.31 6.88
C VAL A 434 -13.69 -6.61 5.90
N SER A 435 -13.73 -7.75 5.22
CA SER A 435 -12.72 -8.12 4.22
C SER A 435 -12.61 -7.10 3.07
N ARG A 436 -13.74 -6.57 2.58
CA ARG A 436 -13.76 -5.55 1.53
C ARG A 436 -13.23 -4.20 2.00
N VAL A 437 -13.56 -3.82 3.23
CA VAL A 437 -13.12 -2.56 3.83
C VAL A 437 -11.63 -2.57 4.11
N THR A 438 -11.05 -3.70 4.50
CA THR A 438 -9.63 -3.82 4.84
C THR A 438 -8.70 -3.97 3.64
N ALA A 439 -9.23 -4.27 2.45
CA ALA A 439 -8.45 -4.39 1.23
C ALA A 439 -8.04 -3.00 0.70
N ASN A 440 -6.77 -2.83 0.33
CA ASN A 440 -6.20 -1.60 -0.24
C ASN A 440 -6.48 -0.33 0.60
N LYS A 441 -6.46 -0.48 1.93
CA LYS A 441 -6.59 0.63 2.87
C LYS A 441 -5.41 0.65 3.81
N TYR A 442 -4.88 1.84 4.05
CA TYR A 442 -3.68 2.07 4.83
C TYR A 442 -3.97 2.86 6.10
N MET A 443 -3.29 2.49 7.15
CA MET A 443 -3.34 3.13 8.46
C MET A 443 -1.97 3.69 8.79
N ALA A 444 -1.88 5.00 9.07
CA ALA A 444 -0.66 5.62 9.58
C ALA A 444 -0.66 5.56 11.11
N THR A 445 0.44 5.09 11.64
CA THR A 445 0.66 4.94 13.08
C THR A 445 1.99 5.56 13.47
N SER A 446 2.26 5.71 14.76
CA SER A 446 3.56 6.16 15.27
C SER A 446 4.72 5.23 14.87
N ARG A 447 4.43 3.98 14.45
CA ARG A 447 5.41 2.96 14.04
C ARG A 447 5.58 2.84 12.52
N GLY A 448 4.81 3.59 11.74
CA GLY A 448 4.83 3.57 10.28
C GLY A 448 3.45 3.36 9.68
N ILE A 449 3.41 3.19 8.36
CA ILE A 449 2.19 2.96 7.58
C ILE A 449 2.00 1.46 7.40
N PHE A 450 0.83 0.97 7.76
CA PHE A 450 0.45 -0.45 7.63
C PHE A 450 -0.86 -0.58 6.84
N GLU A 451 -0.95 -1.61 6.00
CA GLU A 451 -2.23 -1.99 5.41
C GLU A 451 -3.16 -2.56 6.49
N LEU A 452 -4.47 -2.22 6.48
CA LEU A 452 -5.43 -2.77 7.45
C LEU A 452 -5.47 -4.30 7.42
N LYS A 453 -5.21 -4.91 6.27
CA LYS A 453 -5.13 -6.36 6.09
C LYS A 453 -3.97 -7.01 6.86
N TYR A 454 -2.89 -6.28 7.12
CA TYR A 454 -1.71 -6.76 7.85
C TYR A 454 -2.04 -7.29 9.25
N PHE A 455 -3.07 -6.75 9.90
CA PHE A 455 -3.48 -7.16 11.23
C PHE A 455 -4.21 -8.51 11.28
N PHE A 456 -4.69 -9.00 10.13
CA PHE A 456 -5.39 -10.29 10.03
C PHE A 456 -4.40 -11.40 9.72
N THR A 457 -3.81 -11.94 10.78
CA THR A 457 -2.78 -12.99 10.70
C THR A 457 -3.29 -14.30 11.25
N SER A 458 -2.76 -15.41 10.69
CA SER A 458 -3.07 -16.75 11.20
C SER A 458 -2.51 -16.94 12.61
N ALA A 459 -3.31 -17.60 13.46
CA ALA A 459 -2.93 -17.97 14.80
C ALA A 459 -1.99 -19.18 14.79
N ILE A 460 -0.93 -19.13 15.59
CA ILE A 460 -0.06 -20.25 15.93
C ILE A 460 -0.30 -20.57 17.40
N ALA A 461 -0.52 -21.86 17.70
CA ALA A 461 -0.79 -22.30 19.05
C ALA A 461 0.39 -21.99 20.00
N GLY A 462 0.09 -21.47 21.17
CA GLY A 462 1.06 -21.34 22.23
C GLY A 462 1.42 -22.71 22.84
N ALA A 463 2.66 -22.88 23.29
CA ALA A 463 3.08 -24.06 24.03
C ALA A 463 2.30 -24.15 25.35
N HIS A 464 1.91 -25.35 25.75
CA HIS A 464 1.22 -25.64 27.02
C HIS A 464 -0.12 -24.91 27.23
N GLY A 465 -0.86 -24.57 26.16
CA GLY A 465 -2.15 -23.89 26.26
C GLY A 465 -2.06 -22.39 26.54
N GLY A 466 -0.92 -21.78 26.30
CA GLY A 466 -0.71 -20.32 26.35
C GLY A 466 -1.46 -19.56 25.26
N GLU A 467 -1.38 -18.24 25.30
CA GLU A 467 -1.98 -17.36 24.28
C GLU A 467 -1.47 -17.71 22.88
N ALA A 468 -2.35 -17.63 21.88
CA ALA A 468 -1.99 -17.85 20.50
C ALA A 468 -1.12 -16.69 19.98
N HIS A 469 -0.05 -17.02 19.26
CA HIS A 469 0.85 -16.05 18.66
C HIS A 469 0.52 -15.78 17.19
N SER A 470 0.74 -14.55 16.75
CA SER A 470 0.60 -14.18 15.34
C SER A 470 1.75 -14.74 14.51
N ALA A 471 1.47 -15.19 13.29
CA ALA A 471 2.48 -15.65 12.36
C ALA A 471 3.56 -14.58 12.07
N GLU A 472 3.19 -13.29 12.05
CA GLU A 472 4.14 -12.19 11.86
C GLU A 472 5.04 -11.96 13.09
N ALA A 473 4.49 -12.05 14.29
CA ALA A 473 5.29 -11.97 15.51
C ALA A 473 6.36 -13.08 15.56
N VAL A 474 5.96 -14.30 15.15
CA VAL A 474 6.90 -15.44 15.06
C VAL A 474 7.96 -15.21 13.98
N ARG A 475 7.60 -14.69 12.80
CA ARG A 475 8.59 -14.34 11.75
C ARG A 475 9.56 -13.28 12.26
N HIS A 476 9.06 -12.26 12.94
CA HIS A 476 9.89 -11.21 13.52
C HIS A 476 10.88 -11.80 14.55
N ARG A 477 10.41 -12.68 15.41
CA ARG A 477 11.27 -13.35 16.40
C ARG A 477 12.33 -14.24 15.77
N ILE A 478 11.99 -14.99 14.71
CA ILE A 478 12.96 -15.78 13.94
C ILE A 478 14.03 -14.87 13.34
N ARG A 479 13.64 -13.73 12.78
CA ARG A 479 14.58 -12.74 12.22
C ARG A 479 15.53 -12.22 13.28
N GLN A 480 15.04 -11.81 14.44
CA GLN A 480 15.86 -11.33 15.55
C GLN A 480 16.86 -12.40 16.04
N LEU A 481 16.42 -13.65 16.17
CA LEU A 481 17.31 -14.75 16.57
C LEU A 481 18.44 -14.97 15.55
N ILE A 482 18.14 -14.81 14.26
CA ILE A 482 19.15 -14.95 13.20
C ILE A 482 20.06 -13.74 13.11
N GLU A 483 19.56 -12.53 13.32
CA GLU A 483 20.36 -11.29 13.37
C GLU A 483 21.28 -11.24 14.58
N ALA A 484 20.84 -11.78 15.70
CA ALA A 484 21.64 -11.90 16.92
C ALA A 484 22.69 -13.04 16.86
N GLU A 485 22.74 -13.84 15.79
CA GLU A 485 23.71 -14.91 15.62
C GLU A 485 25.16 -14.38 15.54
N GLY A 486 26.05 -14.85 16.39
CA GLY A 486 27.50 -14.64 16.27
C GLY A 486 28.12 -15.44 15.10
N ALA A 487 29.34 -15.07 14.70
CA ALA A 487 30.07 -15.76 13.62
C ALA A 487 30.35 -17.24 13.92
N SER A 488 30.54 -17.62 15.19
CA SER A 488 30.81 -18.98 15.64
C SER A 488 29.57 -19.78 16.05
N GLY A 489 28.43 -19.09 16.31
CA GLY A 489 27.22 -19.69 16.89
C GLY A 489 26.01 -19.63 15.98
N ILE A 490 26.10 -20.19 14.76
CA ILE A 490 25.00 -20.15 13.80
C ILE A 490 23.93 -21.18 14.17
N LEU A 491 22.69 -20.69 14.32
CA LEU A 491 21.56 -21.49 14.74
C LEU A 491 21.05 -22.39 13.62
N SER A 492 20.81 -23.64 13.93
CA SER A 492 20.07 -24.54 13.02
C SER A 492 18.56 -24.28 13.11
N ASP A 493 17.80 -24.73 12.13
CA ASP A 493 16.33 -24.63 12.18
C ASP A 493 15.77 -25.39 13.42
N ASP A 494 16.46 -26.46 13.89
CA ASP A 494 16.09 -27.20 15.10
C ASP A 494 16.34 -26.38 16.37
N THR A 495 17.49 -25.74 16.48
CA THR A 495 17.82 -24.85 17.62
C THR A 495 16.93 -23.61 17.68
N ILE A 496 16.48 -23.10 16.52
CA ILE A 496 15.48 -22.04 16.45
C ILE A 496 14.13 -22.52 17.03
N VAL A 497 13.70 -23.75 16.70
CA VAL A 497 12.47 -24.35 17.27
C VAL A 497 12.58 -24.48 18.79
N GLU A 498 13.72 -24.94 19.32
CA GLU A 498 13.94 -25.05 20.76
C GLU A 498 13.83 -23.70 21.47
N ARG A 499 14.49 -22.66 20.94
CA ARG A 499 14.41 -21.30 21.50
C ARG A 499 13.01 -20.68 21.39
N LEU A 500 12.26 -20.97 20.32
CA LEU A 500 10.89 -20.53 20.18
C LEU A 500 9.98 -21.27 21.19
N ARG A 501 10.23 -22.54 21.45
CA ARG A 501 9.49 -23.34 22.45
C ARG A 501 9.78 -22.83 23.88
N GLU A 502 11.02 -22.46 24.18
CA GLU A 502 11.37 -21.79 25.45
C GLU A 502 10.64 -20.45 25.62
N ALA A 503 10.41 -19.73 24.51
CA ALA A 503 9.61 -18.50 24.48
C ALA A 503 8.08 -18.74 24.45
N GLY A 504 7.64 -19.99 24.61
CA GLY A 504 6.20 -20.34 24.67
C GLY A 504 5.51 -20.54 23.32
N ILE A 505 6.26 -20.63 22.22
CA ILE A 505 5.72 -20.79 20.87
C ILE A 505 5.97 -22.23 20.39
N ASP A 506 4.90 -23.00 20.15
CA ASP A 506 5.04 -24.36 19.62
C ASP A 506 4.92 -24.36 18.10
N ILE A 507 6.05 -24.61 17.44
CA ILE A 507 6.14 -24.56 15.99
C ILE A 507 6.98 -25.71 15.46
N ALA A 508 6.59 -26.30 14.32
CA ALA A 508 7.32 -27.36 13.68
C ALA A 508 8.53 -26.82 12.88
N ARG A 509 9.64 -27.59 12.83
CA ARG A 509 10.84 -27.29 12.05
C ARG A 509 10.53 -26.90 10.59
N ARG A 510 9.61 -27.63 9.93
CA ARG A 510 9.22 -27.33 8.54
C ARG A 510 8.61 -25.95 8.39
N THR A 511 7.87 -25.48 9.39
CA THR A 511 7.26 -24.15 9.38
C THR A 511 8.32 -23.06 9.59
N VAL A 512 9.31 -23.29 10.46
CA VAL A 512 10.46 -22.38 10.64
C VAL A 512 11.24 -22.26 9.33
N ALA A 513 11.54 -23.39 8.65
CA ALA A 513 12.20 -23.37 7.35
C ALA A 513 11.39 -22.58 6.30
N LYS A 514 10.06 -22.81 6.22
CA LYS A 514 9.16 -22.08 5.31
C LYS A 514 9.17 -20.55 5.60
N TYR A 515 9.14 -20.15 6.87
CA TYR A 515 9.18 -18.73 7.24
C TYR A 515 10.53 -18.10 6.93
N ARG A 516 11.63 -18.80 7.20
CA ARG A 516 12.98 -18.36 6.84
C ARG A 516 13.12 -18.15 5.33
N GLU A 517 12.67 -19.11 4.53
CA GLU A 517 12.68 -19.02 3.06
C GLU A 517 11.80 -17.87 2.55
N ALA A 518 10.61 -17.69 3.11
CA ALA A 518 9.72 -16.57 2.78
C ALA A 518 10.38 -15.20 3.07
N MET A 519 11.23 -15.13 4.10
CA MET A 519 12.03 -13.94 4.43
C MET A 519 13.32 -13.83 3.60
N ARG A 520 13.57 -14.74 2.66
CA ARG A 520 14.81 -14.82 1.84
C ARG A 520 16.08 -14.97 2.68
N ILE A 521 15.99 -15.59 3.85
CA ILE A 521 17.13 -15.87 4.70
C ILE A 521 17.72 -17.23 4.32
N PRO A 522 19.03 -17.33 4.01
CA PRO A 522 19.67 -18.57 3.58
C PRO A 522 19.73 -19.62 4.70
N SER A 523 19.97 -20.88 4.31
CA SER A 523 20.09 -22.01 5.25
C SER A 523 21.26 -21.82 6.23
N SER A 524 21.24 -22.52 7.37
CA SER A 524 22.30 -22.46 8.38
C SER A 524 23.70 -22.79 7.82
N VAL A 525 23.77 -23.74 6.88
CA VAL A 525 25.02 -24.11 6.19
C VAL A 525 25.53 -22.94 5.33
N GLN A 526 24.65 -22.30 4.60
CA GLN A 526 25.01 -21.16 3.75
C GLN A 526 25.38 -19.95 4.59
N ARG A 527 24.62 -19.63 5.65
CA ARG A 527 24.96 -18.53 6.59
C ARG A 527 26.33 -18.76 7.24
N ARG A 528 26.67 -20.03 7.58
CA ARG A 528 27.99 -20.35 8.11
C ARG A 528 29.10 -20.04 7.13
N ARG A 529 28.94 -20.42 5.86
CA ARG A 529 29.91 -20.10 4.80
C ARG A 529 30.03 -18.57 4.59
N GLU A 530 28.93 -17.86 4.67
CA GLU A 530 28.89 -16.40 4.50
C GLU A 530 29.60 -15.65 5.63
N LYS A 531 29.32 -16.03 6.88
CA LYS A 531 29.98 -15.41 8.05
C LYS A 531 31.45 -15.78 8.17
N GLN A 532 31.83 -17.02 7.82
CA GLN A 532 33.24 -17.42 7.78
C GLN A 532 34.04 -16.66 6.70
N ALA A 533 33.45 -16.43 5.55
CA ALA A 533 34.07 -15.62 4.50
C ALA A 533 34.22 -14.14 4.88
N THR A 534 33.31 -13.61 5.71
CA THR A 534 33.37 -12.21 6.18
C THR A 534 34.40 -12.02 7.31
N VAL A 535 34.70 -13.06 8.09
CA VAL A 535 35.72 -13.01 9.16
C VAL A 535 37.13 -13.20 8.57
N ALA A 536 37.24 -13.83 7.41
CA ALA A 536 38.52 -14.07 6.72
C ALA A 536 38.95 -12.87 5.83
N THR A 537 38.09 -11.86 5.67
CA THR A 537 38.38 -10.58 5.02
C THR A 537 38.57 -9.48 6.08
#